data_e7fcc5012badd451c768e5f1bc712ea8
#
_entry.id   e7fcc5012badd451c768e5f1bc712ea8
#
_cell.length_a   1.000
_cell.length_b   1.000
_cell.length_c   1.000
_cell.angle_alpha   90.00
_cell.angle_beta   90.00
_cell.angle_gamma   90.00
#
_symmetry.space_group_name_H-M   'P 1'
#
loop_
_entity.id
_entity.type
_entity.pdbx_description
1 polymer ?
#
loop_
_entity_poly.entity_id
_entity_poly.type
_entity_poly.pdbx_seq_one_letter_code
_entity_poly.pdbx_strand_id
1 'polypeptide(L)'
;MTSFSTNIKSILTRRLVFIVGLMMLGTLATSACAVQESNTYPVETFSEMHYSQSFRAQEPPRLAPPADSVAFKTAGDASNTLNVPDKQERAYDPAVAGNLYRVNCSVCHGDSGLGDGKAARHITSGQSFYATTQGTAYAAPPNLVESAATRLTDRDVMVGFVTSGAVVMPSFGKLLPEEDIRDIVNYIFDDTTGLSQ
;
A
#
# COMPACT_ATOMS: atom_id res chain seq x y z
N MET A 1 61.75 10.28 50.83
CA MET A 1 60.27 10.25 50.93
C MET A 1 59.52 10.86 49.73
N THR A 2 60.22 11.42 48.74
CA THR A 2 59.60 12.14 47.60
C THR A 2 59.19 11.22 46.41
N SER A 3 59.78 10.04 46.26
CA SER A 3 59.50 9.14 45.12
C SER A 3 58.15 8.40 45.22
N PHE A 4 57.62 8.18 46.42
CA PHE A 4 56.37 7.44 46.59
C PHE A 4 55.13 8.31 46.31
N SER A 5 55.21 9.62 46.57
CA SER A 5 54.11 10.57 46.28
C SER A 5 53.88 10.82 44.79
N THR A 6 54.96 10.81 43.98
CA THR A 6 54.84 11.01 42.53
C THR A 6 54.21 9.80 41.83
N ASN A 7 54.47 8.58 42.32
CA ASN A 7 53.87 7.38 41.71
C ASN A 7 52.34 7.30 41.99
N ILE A 8 51.89 7.69 43.17
CA ILE A 8 50.46 7.68 43.51
C ILE A 8 49.72 8.69 42.65
N LYS A 9 50.27 9.90 42.48
CA LYS A 9 49.64 10.95 41.64
C LYS A 9 49.54 10.48 40.15
N SER A 10 50.58 9.86 39.63
CA SER A 10 50.58 9.31 38.27
C SER A 10 49.52 8.22 38.08
N ILE A 11 49.35 7.33 39.04
CA ILE A 11 48.35 6.25 38.97
C ILE A 11 46.94 6.83 39.09
N LEU A 12 46.75 7.81 39.95
CA LEU A 12 45.44 8.46 40.10
C LEU A 12 45.03 9.23 38.84
N THR A 13 45.99 9.94 38.24
CA THR A 13 45.73 10.70 37.00
C THR A 13 45.40 9.74 35.83
N ARG A 14 46.11 8.61 35.70
CA ARG A 14 45.80 7.60 34.67
C ARG A 14 44.42 6.99 34.85
N ARG A 15 44.04 6.66 36.09
CA ARG A 15 42.70 6.12 36.37
C ARG A 15 41.60 7.19 36.08
N LEU A 16 41.86 8.42 36.45
CA LEU A 16 40.91 9.54 36.15
C LEU A 16 40.73 9.72 34.65
N VAL A 17 41.81 9.74 33.89
CA VAL A 17 41.77 9.84 32.41
C VAL A 17 41.02 8.66 31.81
N PHE A 18 41.23 7.45 32.33
CA PHE A 18 40.52 6.25 31.85
C PHE A 18 39.01 6.32 32.15
N ILE A 19 38.60 6.79 33.33
CA ILE A 19 37.17 6.95 33.71
C ILE A 19 36.52 8.02 32.87
N VAL A 20 37.17 9.16 32.65
CA VAL A 20 36.64 10.25 31.80
C VAL A 20 36.53 9.80 30.36
N GLY A 21 37.51 9.05 29.85
CA GLY A 21 37.43 8.49 28.48
C GLY A 21 36.28 7.48 28.34
N LEU A 22 36.05 6.66 29.37
CA LEU A 22 34.96 5.68 29.36
C LEU A 22 33.58 6.34 29.44
N MET A 23 33.49 7.41 30.22
CA MET A 23 32.25 8.24 30.27
C MET A 23 31.99 8.95 28.93
N MET A 24 33.02 9.54 28.28
CA MET A 24 32.87 10.14 26.95
C MET A 24 32.45 9.10 25.90
N LEU A 25 33.03 7.92 25.94
CA LEU A 25 32.67 6.85 25.02
C LEU A 25 31.22 6.37 25.23
N GLY A 26 30.80 6.29 26.49
CA GLY A 26 29.41 5.96 26.87
C GLY A 26 28.40 7.00 26.38
N THR A 27 28.71 8.29 26.52
CA THR A 27 27.82 9.37 26.03
C THR A 27 27.76 9.42 24.49
N LEU A 28 28.86 9.15 23.80
CA LEU A 28 28.89 9.02 22.35
C LEU A 28 28.08 7.80 21.86
N ALA A 29 28.15 6.67 22.55
CA ALA A 29 27.38 5.48 22.20
C ALA A 29 25.88 5.67 22.43
N THR A 30 25.47 6.39 23.48
CA THR A 30 24.05 6.66 23.73
C THR A 30 23.48 7.71 22.77
N SER A 31 24.27 8.68 22.31
CA SER A 31 23.82 9.65 21.31
C SER A 31 23.69 9.06 19.92
N ALA A 32 24.44 8.00 19.57
CA ALA A 32 24.30 7.31 18.29
C ALA A 32 22.93 6.59 18.15
N CYS A 33 22.32 6.15 19.25
CA CYS A 33 20.98 5.57 19.24
C CYS A 33 19.87 6.60 18.98
N ALA A 34 20.12 7.89 19.23
CA ALA A 34 19.15 8.96 19.02
C ALA A 34 19.07 9.42 17.53
N VAL A 35 20.03 9.01 16.70
CA VAL A 35 20.13 9.42 15.28
C VAL A 35 19.66 8.30 14.34
N GLN A 36 19.36 7.12 14.88
CA GLN A 36 18.81 6.06 14.05
C GLN A 36 17.38 6.45 13.67
N GLU A 37 17.16 6.74 12.39
CA GLU A 37 15.83 6.88 11.80
C GLU A 37 15.06 5.57 11.98
N SER A 38 14.58 5.36 13.19
CA SER A 38 13.42 4.51 13.37
C SER A 38 12.26 5.31 12.80
N ASN A 39 11.36 4.75 12.02
CA ASN A 39 10.10 5.38 11.58
C ASN A 39 9.24 5.87 12.77
N THR A 40 9.85 6.09 13.89
CA THR A 40 9.32 6.71 15.09
C THR A 40 9.63 8.19 15.01
N TYR A 41 8.61 9.00 15.14
CA TYR A 41 8.73 10.47 15.16
C TYR A 41 9.84 10.92 16.12
N PRO A 42 10.67 11.90 15.74
CA PRO A 42 11.63 12.50 16.65
C PRO A 42 10.90 12.99 17.90
N VAL A 43 11.56 12.94 19.04
CA VAL A 43 10.99 13.46 20.29
C VAL A 43 10.69 14.94 20.10
N GLU A 44 9.42 15.27 19.99
CA GLU A 44 8.95 16.64 19.77
C GLU A 44 8.95 17.38 21.09
N THR A 45 9.69 18.46 21.13
CA THR A 45 9.69 19.37 22.29
C THR A 45 8.43 20.22 22.30
N PHE A 46 7.87 20.50 21.13
CA PHE A 46 6.62 21.24 20.94
C PHE A 46 5.76 20.48 19.94
N SER A 47 4.65 19.95 20.41
CA SER A 47 3.74 19.11 19.60
C SER A 47 2.61 19.91 18.94
N GLU A 48 2.63 21.23 19.09
CA GLU A 48 1.57 22.07 18.54
C GLU A 48 1.43 21.87 17.02
N MET A 49 0.23 21.59 16.59
CA MET A 49 -0.17 21.34 15.20
C MET A 49 0.45 20.10 14.52
N HIS A 50 1.30 19.35 15.19
CA HIS A 50 1.85 18.11 14.63
C HIS A 50 0.84 16.96 14.70
N TYR A 51 -0.03 16.99 15.69
CA TYR A 51 -1.14 16.06 15.84
C TYR A 51 -2.45 16.79 15.57
N SER A 52 -2.97 16.64 14.36
CA SER A 52 -4.33 17.08 14.06
C SER A 52 -5.33 16.19 14.79
N GLN A 53 -6.40 16.79 15.31
CA GLN A 53 -7.53 16.02 15.84
C GLN A 53 -8.38 15.37 14.73
N SER A 54 -8.14 15.75 13.47
CA SER A 54 -8.77 15.09 12.32
C SER A 54 -8.19 13.69 12.11
N PHE A 55 -9.00 12.80 11.58
CA PHE A 55 -8.60 11.42 11.32
C PHE A 55 -7.63 11.36 10.15
N ARG A 56 -6.61 10.52 10.28
CA ARG A 56 -5.74 10.16 9.17
C ARG A 56 -6.39 9.07 8.33
N ALA A 57 -5.94 8.93 7.10
CA ALA A 57 -6.33 7.80 6.27
C ALA A 57 -6.05 6.48 7.02
N GLN A 58 -7.03 5.60 7.06
CA GLN A 58 -7.00 4.30 7.77
C GLN A 58 -7.01 4.38 9.32
N GLU A 59 -7.15 5.55 9.91
CA GLU A 59 -7.34 5.69 11.34
C GLU A 59 -8.84 5.53 11.69
N PRO A 60 -9.19 4.68 12.68
CA PRO A 60 -10.59 4.56 13.09
C PRO A 60 -11.10 5.88 13.66
N PRO A 61 -12.34 6.29 13.36
CA PRO A 61 -12.94 7.50 13.88
C PRO A 61 -12.95 7.50 15.41
N ARG A 62 -12.43 8.55 16.02
CA ARG A 62 -12.42 8.72 17.49
C ARG A 62 -13.78 9.16 18.02
N LEU A 63 -14.54 9.86 17.18
CA LEU A 63 -15.88 10.33 17.49
C LEU A 63 -16.84 9.81 16.44
N ALA A 64 -17.82 9.06 16.87
CA ALA A 64 -18.95 8.70 16.01
C ALA A 64 -19.87 9.93 15.83
N PRO A 65 -20.48 10.07 14.65
CA PRO A 65 -21.52 11.07 14.49
C PRO A 65 -22.68 10.80 15.47
N PRO A 66 -23.45 11.81 15.87
CA PRO A 66 -24.65 11.59 16.69
C PRO A 66 -25.55 10.52 16.06
N ALA A 67 -26.18 9.70 16.89
CA ALA A 67 -27.02 8.57 16.44
C ALA A 67 -28.14 9.01 15.47
N ASP A 68 -28.64 10.22 15.62
CA ASP A 68 -29.71 10.80 14.80
C ASP A 68 -29.20 11.62 13.61
N SER A 69 -27.87 11.63 13.35
CA SER A 69 -27.31 12.35 12.23
C SER A 69 -27.57 11.61 10.93
N VAL A 70 -28.23 12.28 10.00
CA VAL A 70 -28.43 11.79 8.63
C VAL A 70 -27.47 12.53 7.73
N ALA A 71 -26.61 11.78 7.02
CA ALA A 71 -25.73 12.38 6.02
C ALA A 71 -26.60 12.94 4.88
N PHE A 72 -26.67 14.25 4.80
CA PHE A 72 -27.38 14.92 3.70
C PHE A 72 -26.50 14.89 2.46
N LYS A 73 -26.83 14.01 1.54
CA LYS A 73 -26.24 13.96 0.20
C LYS A 73 -27.37 14.09 -0.81
N THR A 74 -27.51 15.24 -1.41
CA THR A 74 -28.31 15.34 -2.64
C THR A 74 -27.45 14.90 -3.82
N ALA A 75 -28.02 14.13 -4.72
CA ALA A 75 -27.32 13.62 -5.90
C ALA A 75 -26.77 14.75 -6.82
N GLY A 76 -27.17 15.98 -6.60
CA GLY A 76 -26.69 17.15 -7.34
C GLY A 76 -25.63 17.99 -6.60
N ASP A 77 -25.49 17.84 -5.30
CA ASP A 77 -24.69 18.80 -4.51
C ASP A 77 -23.18 18.56 -4.60
N ALA A 78 -22.75 17.34 -4.87
CA ALA A 78 -21.33 17.03 -4.99
C ALA A 78 -20.70 17.67 -6.25
N SER A 79 -21.46 17.82 -7.32
CA SER A 79 -20.98 18.45 -8.56
C SER A 79 -20.94 19.96 -8.51
N ASN A 80 -21.80 20.58 -7.69
CA ASN A 80 -21.97 22.04 -7.68
C ASN A 80 -21.06 22.76 -6.68
N THR A 81 -20.61 22.09 -5.60
CA THR A 81 -19.81 22.73 -4.56
C THR A 81 -18.30 22.78 -4.87
N LEU A 82 -17.81 21.92 -5.74
CA LEU A 82 -16.37 21.85 -6.06
C LEU A 82 -16.03 22.35 -7.45
N ASN A 83 -17.02 22.81 -8.24
CA ASN A 83 -16.79 23.22 -9.63
C ASN A 83 -15.91 22.21 -10.39
N VAL A 84 -16.17 20.92 -10.13
CA VAL A 84 -15.46 19.83 -10.81
C VAL A 84 -15.86 19.93 -12.27
N PRO A 85 -14.94 20.13 -13.21
CA PRO A 85 -15.25 20.15 -14.62
C PRO A 85 -16.01 18.88 -14.99
N ASP A 86 -17.00 19.02 -15.88
CA ASP A 86 -17.65 17.85 -16.46
C ASP A 86 -16.58 16.86 -16.89
N LYS A 87 -16.77 15.60 -16.45
CA LYS A 87 -15.86 14.52 -16.74
C LYS A 87 -15.70 14.41 -18.25
N GLN A 88 -14.61 14.94 -18.80
CA GLN A 88 -14.29 14.75 -20.21
C GLN A 88 -14.07 13.26 -20.43
N GLU A 89 -14.86 12.67 -21.33
CA GLU A 89 -14.60 11.29 -21.77
C GLU A 89 -13.19 11.24 -22.32
N ARG A 90 -12.32 10.53 -21.59
CA ARG A 90 -10.94 10.31 -22.00
C ARG A 90 -10.95 9.32 -23.16
N ALA A 91 -10.27 9.67 -24.26
CA ALA A 91 -10.03 8.72 -25.34
C ALA A 91 -9.22 7.54 -24.79
N TYR A 92 -9.56 6.33 -25.24
CA TYR A 92 -8.81 5.12 -24.90
C TYR A 92 -7.34 5.24 -25.34
N ASP A 93 -6.42 5.01 -24.42
CA ASP A 93 -4.99 4.97 -24.67
C ASP A 93 -4.44 3.60 -24.18
N PRO A 94 -3.98 2.73 -25.10
CA PRO A 94 -3.45 1.42 -24.75
C PRO A 94 -2.27 1.45 -23.80
N ALA A 95 -1.43 2.50 -23.86
CA ALA A 95 -0.27 2.61 -22.98
C ALA A 95 -0.70 2.90 -21.53
N VAL A 96 -1.67 3.76 -21.36
CA VAL A 96 -2.26 4.07 -20.03
C VAL A 96 -3.00 2.84 -19.51
N ALA A 97 -3.84 2.22 -20.32
CA ALA A 97 -4.59 1.03 -19.97
C ALA A 97 -3.69 -0.16 -19.62
N GLY A 98 -2.62 -0.38 -20.39
CA GLY A 98 -1.62 -1.38 -20.10
C GLY A 98 -0.87 -1.14 -18.78
N ASN A 99 -0.61 0.13 -18.44
CA ASN A 99 -0.05 0.46 -17.15
C ASN A 99 -1.02 0.20 -16.00
N LEU A 100 -2.30 0.54 -16.16
CA LEU A 100 -3.35 0.24 -15.19
C LEU A 100 -3.49 -1.26 -14.97
N TYR A 101 -3.47 -2.06 -16.05
CA TYR A 101 -3.47 -3.52 -15.98
C TYR A 101 -2.26 -4.05 -15.21
N ARG A 102 -1.06 -3.60 -15.56
CA ARG A 102 0.18 -4.06 -14.93
C ARG A 102 0.20 -3.77 -13.43
N VAL A 103 -0.29 -2.60 -13.01
CA VAL A 103 -0.28 -2.20 -11.59
C VAL A 103 -1.33 -2.96 -10.78
N ASN A 104 -2.53 -3.16 -11.34
CA ASN A 104 -3.68 -3.64 -10.57
C ASN A 104 -4.00 -5.14 -10.80
N CYS A 105 -3.73 -5.67 -11.97
CA CYS A 105 -4.23 -6.99 -12.40
C CYS A 105 -3.11 -8.03 -12.53
N SER A 106 -1.91 -7.62 -13.02
CA SER A 106 -0.85 -8.57 -13.37
C SER A 106 -0.33 -9.35 -12.18
N VAL A 107 -0.45 -8.85 -10.96
CA VAL A 107 -0.03 -9.55 -9.74
C VAL A 107 -0.70 -10.92 -9.60
N CYS A 108 -1.94 -11.05 -10.04
CA CYS A 108 -2.70 -12.30 -10.04
C CYS A 108 -2.77 -12.94 -11.44
N HIS A 109 -3.07 -12.15 -12.47
CA HIS A 109 -3.32 -12.65 -13.83
C HIS A 109 -2.05 -12.81 -14.68
N GLY A 110 -0.89 -12.32 -14.20
CA GLY A 110 0.35 -12.31 -14.97
C GLY A 110 0.46 -11.14 -15.93
N ASP A 111 1.67 -10.81 -16.34
CA ASP A 111 1.92 -9.69 -17.24
C ASP A 111 1.36 -9.96 -18.64
N SER A 112 1.28 -11.23 -19.03
CA SER A 112 0.69 -11.70 -20.30
C SER A 112 -0.76 -12.20 -20.14
N GLY A 113 -1.38 -12.06 -18.97
CA GLY A 113 -2.76 -12.46 -18.74
C GLY A 113 -3.04 -13.95 -18.67
N LEU A 114 -2.01 -14.79 -18.54
CA LEU A 114 -2.14 -16.25 -18.54
C LEU A 114 -2.61 -16.86 -17.20
N GLY A 115 -2.82 -16.04 -16.18
CA GLY A 115 -3.21 -16.52 -14.85
C GLY A 115 -2.05 -16.98 -13.98
N ASP A 116 -0.82 -16.67 -14.38
CA ASP A 116 0.44 -17.11 -13.77
C ASP A 116 1.12 -16.04 -12.91
N GLY A 117 0.39 -15.02 -12.51
CA GLY A 117 0.88 -13.93 -11.69
C GLY A 117 1.52 -14.41 -10.38
N LYS A 118 2.36 -13.57 -9.79
CA LYS A 118 3.11 -13.91 -8.56
C LYS A 118 2.21 -14.35 -7.42
N ALA A 119 1.04 -13.73 -7.26
CA ALA A 119 0.07 -14.09 -6.23
C ALA A 119 -0.69 -15.40 -6.54
N ALA A 120 -0.77 -15.81 -7.80
CA ALA A 120 -1.48 -17.02 -8.18
C ALA A 120 -0.97 -18.26 -7.45
N ARG A 121 0.35 -18.37 -7.28
CA ARG A 121 0.98 -19.49 -6.55
C ARG A 121 0.54 -19.55 -5.08
N HIS A 122 0.34 -18.41 -4.45
CA HIS A 122 -0.14 -18.36 -3.06
C HIS A 122 -1.63 -18.68 -2.97
N ILE A 123 -2.42 -18.22 -3.92
CA ILE A 123 -3.86 -18.45 -3.98
C ILE A 123 -4.17 -19.95 -4.15
N THR A 124 -3.40 -20.61 -5.04
CA THR A 124 -3.58 -22.03 -5.38
C THR A 124 -2.87 -22.99 -4.42
N SER A 125 -2.03 -22.48 -3.53
CA SER A 125 -1.27 -23.31 -2.62
C SER A 125 -2.17 -23.96 -1.56
N GLY A 126 -2.02 -25.26 -1.35
CA GLY A 126 -2.66 -25.97 -0.23
C GLY A 126 -2.19 -25.52 1.16
N GLN A 127 -1.11 -24.74 1.23
CA GLN A 127 -0.58 -24.11 2.46
C GLN A 127 -1.03 -22.66 2.61
N SER A 128 -1.83 -22.15 1.68
CA SER A 128 -2.36 -20.79 1.78
C SER A 128 -3.26 -20.62 3.01
N PHE A 129 -3.36 -19.41 3.51
CA PHE A 129 -4.29 -19.10 4.59
C PHE A 129 -5.71 -19.55 4.26
N TYR A 130 -6.14 -19.37 3.02
CA TYR A 130 -7.46 -19.79 2.56
C TYR A 130 -7.64 -21.32 2.57
N ALA A 131 -6.66 -22.06 2.09
CA ALA A 131 -6.71 -23.52 2.10
C ALA A 131 -6.76 -24.08 3.53
N THR A 132 -6.00 -23.48 4.44
CA THR A 132 -5.96 -23.91 5.84
C THR A 132 -7.22 -23.53 6.63
N THR A 133 -7.88 -22.43 6.28
CA THR A 133 -9.09 -21.97 6.97
C THR A 133 -10.38 -22.52 6.37
N GLN A 134 -10.42 -22.74 5.05
CA GLN A 134 -11.62 -23.18 4.32
C GLN A 134 -11.54 -24.66 3.84
N GLY A 135 -10.39 -25.30 4.09
CA GLY A 135 -10.19 -26.71 3.73
C GLY A 135 -9.77 -26.96 2.28
N THR A 136 -9.87 -25.97 1.39
CA THR A 136 -9.50 -26.10 -0.02
C THR A 136 -8.84 -24.82 -0.53
N ALA A 137 -7.80 -24.96 -1.36
CA ALA A 137 -7.20 -23.84 -2.06
C ALA A 137 -8.17 -23.30 -3.14
N TYR A 138 -8.04 -22.03 -3.46
CA TYR A 138 -8.80 -21.44 -4.56
C TYR A 138 -8.25 -21.90 -5.93
N ALA A 139 -9.11 -21.81 -6.93
CA ALA A 139 -8.70 -22.00 -8.32
C ALA A 139 -7.70 -20.92 -8.75
N ALA A 140 -6.88 -21.26 -9.75
CA ALA A 140 -6.00 -20.28 -10.37
C ALA A 140 -6.80 -19.13 -10.99
N PRO A 141 -6.23 -17.90 -11.01
CA PRO A 141 -6.80 -16.83 -11.80
C PRO A 141 -6.99 -17.27 -13.25
N PRO A 142 -8.12 -16.92 -13.88
CA PRO A 142 -8.36 -17.35 -15.27
C PRO A 142 -7.33 -16.73 -16.22
N ASN A 143 -7.03 -17.49 -17.29
CA ASN A 143 -6.30 -16.99 -18.45
C ASN A 143 -7.21 -16.03 -19.21
N LEU A 144 -6.80 -14.77 -19.30
CA LEU A 144 -7.59 -13.69 -19.90
C LEU A 144 -7.45 -13.63 -21.44
N VAL A 145 -6.41 -14.26 -21.98
CA VAL A 145 -6.08 -14.20 -23.40
C VAL A 145 -6.67 -15.37 -24.17
N GLU A 146 -6.47 -16.59 -23.68
CA GLU A 146 -6.80 -17.82 -24.40
C GLU A 146 -8.11 -18.47 -23.95
N SER A 147 -8.60 -18.13 -22.74
CA SER A 147 -9.82 -18.74 -22.20
C SER A 147 -11.04 -18.35 -23.04
N ALA A 148 -11.70 -19.35 -23.58
CA ALA A 148 -12.96 -19.15 -24.31
C ALA A 148 -14.03 -18.47 -23.41
N ALA A 149 -14.08 -18.80 -22.12
CA ALA A 149 -14.99 -18.18 -21.18
C ALA A 149 -14.75 -16.67 -21.07
N THR A 150 -13.48 -16.24 -21.06
CA THR A 150 -13.12 -14.81 -21.04
C THR A 150 -13.41 -14.15 -22.38
N ARG A 151 -12.99 -14.76 -23.47
CA ARG A 151 -13.08 -14.15 -24.83
C ARG A 151 -14.50 -14.06 -25.37
N LEU A 152 -15.40 -14.91 -24.90
CA LEU A 152 -16.82 -14.88 -25.25
C LEU A 152 -17.66 -13.99 -24.32
N THR A 153 -17.09 -13.49 -23.23
CA THR A 153 -17.79 -12.59 -22.31
C THR A 153 -17.93 -11.21 -22.95
N ASP A 154 -19.10 -10.62 -22.82
CA ASP A 154 -19.34 -9.25 -23.23
C ASP A 154 -18.49 -8.29 -22.37
N ARG A 155 -18.00 -7.19 -23.00
CA ARG A 155 -17.12 -6.22 -22.32
C ARG A 155 -17.80 -5.52 -21.16
N ASP A 156 -19.09 -5.18 -21.29
CA ASP A 156 -19.83 -4.52 -20.21
C ASP A 156 -20.07 -5.48 -19.05
N VAL A 157 -20.30 -6.76 -19.33
CA VAL A 157 -20.37 -7.80 -18.31
C VAL A 157 -19.02 -7.94 -17.60
N MET A 158 -17.90 -7.89 -18.32
CA MET A 158 -16.56 -7.90 -17.74
C MET A 158 -16.30 -6.68 -16.86
N VAL A 159 -16.70 -5.48 -17.30
CA VAL A 159 -16.63 -4.25 -16.49
C VAL A 159 -17.41 -4.43 -15.18
N GLY A 160 -18.64 -4.95 -15.25
CA GLY A 160 -19.43 -5.26 -14.05
C GLY A 160 -18.76 -6.24 -13.11
N PHE A 161 -18.12 -7.29 -13.67
CA PHE A 161 -17.39 -8.30 -12.91
C PHE A 161 -16.16 -7.71 -12.21
N VAL A 162 -15.35 -6.93 -12.90
CA VAL A 162 -14.17 -6.25 -12.33
C VAL A 162 -14.60 -5.23 -11.27
N THR A 163 -15.68 -4.50 -11.52
CA THR A 163 -16.22 -3.53 -10.57
C THR A 163 -16.67 -4.17 -9.27
N SER A 164 -17.40 -5.29 -9.37
CA SER A 164 -17.97 -5.99 -8.20
C SER A 164 -16.96 -6.87 -7.50
N GLY A 165 -15.98 -7.39 -8.23
CA GLY A 165 -15.05 -8.40 -7.75
C GLY A 165 -15.67 -9.80 -7.70
N ALA A 166 -14.86 -10.78 -7.28
CA ALA A 166 -15.26 -12.17 -7.09
C ALA A 166 -14.62 -12.69 -5.79
N VAL A 167 -14.79 -13.98 -5.51
CA VAL A 167 -14.39 -14.60 -4.22
C VAL A 167 -12.99 -14.21 -3.73
N VAL A 168 -11.99 -14.17 -4.62
CA VAL A 168 -10.61 -13.78 -4.30
C VAL A 168 -10.25 -12.45 -4.95
N MET A 169 -10.90 -12.12 -6.07
CA MET A 169 -10.66 -10.90 -6.81
C MET A 169 -11.33 -9.72 -6.07
N PRO A 170 -10.57 -8.68 -5.68
CA PRO A 170 -11.14 -7.54 -4.98
C PRO A 170 -12.12 -6.76 -5.87
N SER A 171 -13.03 -6.04 -5.23
CA SER A 171 -13.91 -5.09 -5.93
C SER A 171 -13.13 -3.85 -6.33
N PHE A 172 -12.81 -3.73 -7.61
CA PHE A 172 -12.06 -2.59 -8.12
C PHE A 172 -12.90 -1.31 -8.26
N GLY A 173 -14.23 -1.40 -8.25
CA GLY A 173 -15.09 -0.22 -8.23
C GLY A 173 -14.94 0.70 -7.02
N LYS A 174 -14.27 0.21 -5.96
CA LYS A 174 -13.90 1.02 -4.79
C LYS A 174 -12.52 1.66 -4.90
N LEU A 175 -11.71 1.21 -5.84
CA LEU A 175 -10.30 1.56 -5.98
C LEU A 175 -10.04 2.39 -7.24
N LEU A 176 -10.77 2.12 -8.31
CA LEU A 176 -10.59 2.71 -9.63
C LEU A 176 -11.89 3.37 -10.11
N PRO A 177 -11.79 4.50 -10.82
CA PRO A 177 -12.91 5.05 -11.57
C PRO A 177 -13.41 4.07 -12.63
N GLU A 178 -14.68 4.16 -12.99
CA GLU A 178 -15.28 3.28 -13.99
C GLU A 178 -14.58 3.35 -15.35
N GLU A 179 -14.07 4.52 -15.74
CA GLU A 179 -13.31 4.70 -16.98
C GLU A 179 -12.03 3.89 -17.01
N ASP A 180 -11.28 3.90 -15.91
CA ASP A 180 -10.06 3.12 -15.80
C ASP A 180 -10.36 1.62 -15.88
N ILE A 181 -11.48 1.18 -15.29
CA ILE A 181 -11.93 -0.22 -15.40
C ILE A 181 -12.30 -0.55 -16.84
N ARG A 182 -13.01 0.36 -17.55
CA ARG A 182 -13.32 0.18 -18.97
C ARG A 182 -12.07 0.13 -19.84
N ASP A 183 -11.09 0.99 -19.56
CA ASP A 183 -9.83 1.00 -20.26
C ASP A 183 -9.04 -0.32 -20.06
N ILE A 184 -9.00 -0.83 -18.84
CA ILE A 184 -8.39 -2.13 -18.53
C ILE A 184 -9.10 -3.25 -19.30
N VAL A 185 -10.44 -3.27 -19.31
CA VAL A 185 -11.21 -4.26 -20.06
C VAL A 185 -10.95 -4.14 -21.57
N ASN A 186 -10.94 -2.92 -22.10
CA ASN A 186 -10.61 -2.70 -23.51
C ASN A 186 -9.21 -3.22 -23.83
N TYR A 187 -8.22 -3.00 -22.96
CA TYR A 187 -6.86 -3.49 -23.13
C TYR A 187 -6.78 -5.04 -23.14
N ILE A 188 -7.57 -5.71 -22.30
CA ILE A 188 -7.65 -7.17 -22.29
C ILE A 188 -8.17 -7.72 -23.64
N PHE A 189 -9.12 -7.02 -24.24
CA PHE A 189 -9.77 -7.44 -25.49
C PHE A 189 -9.15 -6.84 -26.76
N ASP A 190 -8.14 -5.99 -26.64
CA ASP A 190 -7.47 -5.37 -27.77
C ASP A 190 -6.44 -6.36 -28.36
N ASP A 191 -6.73 -6.84 -29.57
CA ASP A 191 -5.90 -7.81 -30.28
C ASP A 191 -4.69 -7.15 -31.00
N THR A 192 -4.60 -5.82 -30.99
CA THR A 192 -3.57 -5.08 -31.74
C THR A 192 -2.50 -4.44 -30.85
N THR A 193 -2.93 -3.80 -29.78
CA THR A 193 -2.04 -3.06 -28.88
C THR A 193 -2.26 -3.43 -27.40
N GLY A 194 -3.09 -4.44 -27.15
CA GLY A 194 -3.50 -4.85 -25.83
C GLY A 194 -2.75 -6.06 -25.28
N LEU A 195 -3.40 -6.76 -24.37
CA LEU A 195 -2.84 -7.91 -23.67
C LEU A 195 -2.64 -9.14 -24.56
N SER A 196 -3.42 -9.24 -25.65
CA SER A 196 -3.46 -10.42 -26.53
C SER A 196 -2.41 -10.42 -27.64
N GLN A 197 -1.38 -9.56 -27.58
CA GLN A 197 -0.29 -9.52 -28.55
C GLN A 197 0.63 -10.71 -28.48
#